data_cceeea64dbe64447fe5cb1ad0ff2fa39
#
_entry.id   cceeea64dbe64447fe5cb1ad0ff2fa39
#
_cell.length_a   1.000
_cell.length_b   1.000
_cell.length_c   1.000
_cell.angle_alpha   90.00
_cell.angle_beta   90.00
_cell.angle_gamma   90.00
#
_symmetry.space_group_name_H-M   'P 1'
#
loop_
_entity.id
_entity.type
_entity.pdbx_description
1 polymer ?
#
loop_
_entity_poly.entity_id
_entity_poly.type
_entity_poly.pdbx_seq_one_letter_code
_entity_poly.pdbx_strand_id
1 'polypeptide(L)'
;MTTKIDISPKNVYGKCDLKCAYNFNYSGSNSTAKNNGIVISLTYDNSSVPPVIYNNQKYTVSKLNLYSPSLHLFNGSKTNAELIVEHVPVAGGDPLYVCVPVIQSNNSSTASSLLTQVIQGVSSNAPSNGDSTNLNLSGFTLQDIIPKKPYYSYANTTSGVSGDYLVFGKFEAIAIDEKTITTLGEIITEFPLDMIGDKLFYNPNGPNSDVGNQGIYISCQPTGSSEEKIDVTMAKNQPIYDLSSILNNPIYLFILQIILGGVLFITLFFVINYIFKYFSASSKVSNSNS
;
A
#
# COMPACT_ATOMS: atom_id res chain seq x y z
N MET A 1 -16.34 -24.08 2.25
CA MET A 1 -15.20 -24.88 2.72
C MET A 1 -14.05 -23.92 2.96
N THR A 2 -13.65 -23.76 4.21
CA THR A 2 -12.45 -23.00 4.58
C THR A 2 -11.23 -23.81 4.18
N THR A 3 -10.31 -23.17 3.48
CA THR A 3 -9.05 -23.78 3.03
C THR A 3 -7.87 -23.03 3.64
N LYS A 4 -6.73 -23.71 3.75
CA LYS A 4 -5.48 -23.05 4.15
C LYS A 4 -5.13 -21.96 3.15
N ILE A 5 -4.87 -20.77 3.64
CA ILE A 5 -4.58 -19.60 2.80
C ILE A 5 -3.12 -19.61 2.37
N ASP A 6 -2.91 -19.68 1.06
CA ASP A 6 -1.61 -19.52 0.41
C ASP A 6 -1.65 -18.29 -0.52
N ILE A 7 -0.90 -17.27 -0.14
CA ILE A 7 -0.79 -16.00 -0.85
C ILE A 7 0.03 -16.20 -2.13
N SER A 8 -0.69 -16.38 -3.22
CA SER A 8 -0.12 -16.66 -4.53
C SER A 8 -1.03 -16.12 -5.63
N PRO A 9 -0.48 -15.58 -6.74
CA PRO A 9 -1.28 -15.20 -7.91
C PRO A 9 -2.13 -16.35 -8.48
N LYS A 10 -1.68 -17.60 -8.28
CA LYS A 10 -2.37 -18.80 -8.78
C LYS A 10 -3.66 -19.11 -7.99
N ASN A 11 -3.74 -18.65 -6.75
CA ASN A 11 -4.84 -18.92 -5.84
C ASN A 11 -5.89 -17.81 -5.82
N VAL A 12 -5.70 -16.75 -6.62
CA VAL A 12 -6.61 -15.60 -6.70
C VAL A 12 -7.91 -16.02 -7.38
N TYR A 13 -9.03 -15.84 -6.67
CA TYR A 13 -10.36 -16.08 -7.21
C TYR A 13 -10.83 -14.92 -8.11
N GLY A 14 -10.44 -13.69 -7.82
CA GLY A 14 -10.83 -12.51 -8.58
C GLY A 14 -10.20 -11.22 -8.04
N LYS A 15 -10.56 -10.08 -8.67
CA LYS A 15 -10.15 -8.75 -8.21
C LYS A 15 -11.20 -8.17 -7.27
N CYS A 16 -10.75 -7.31 -6.37
CA CYS A 16 -11.61 -6.65 -5.37
C CYS A 16 -11.38 -5.14 -5.31
N ASP A 17 -11.49 -4.45 -6.44
CA ASP A 17 -11.16 -3.01 -6.53
C ASP A 17 -11.99 -2.13 -5.59
N LEU A 18 -13.30 -2.40 -5.44
CA LEU A 18 -14.21 -1.61 -4.60
C LEU A 18 -14.53 -2.26 -3.24
N LYS A 19 -14.59 -3.59 -3.19
CA LYS A 19 -14.98 -4.34 -1.98
C LYS A 19 -13.86 -4.59 -0.98
N CYS A 20 -12.65 -4.12 -1.26
CA CYS A 20 -11.50 -4.22 -0.37
C CYS A 20 -10.68 -2.94 -0.40
N ALA A 21 -11.33 -1.79 -0.56
CA ALA A 21 -10.68 -0.50 -0.58
C ALA A 21 -10.10 -0.18 0.81
N TYR A 22 -8.79 -0.04 0.88
CA TYR A 22 -8.05 0.22 2.11
C TYR A 22 -7.31 1.56 2.00
N ASN A 23 -7.61 2.46 2.94
CA ASN A 23 -6.96 3.75 3.05
C ASN A 23 -6.43 3.90 4.46
N PHE A 24 -5.24 4.46 4.60
CA PHE A 24 -4.63 4.69 5.90
C PHE A 24 -3.84 5.99 5.97
N ASN A 25 -3.78 6.54 7.18
CA ASN A 25 -2.96 7.68 7.56
C ASN A 25 -2.57 7.54 9.04
N TYR A 26 -1.51 6.79 9.30
CA TYR A 26 -1.05 6.51 10.65
C TYR A 26 -0.19 7.64 11.20
N SER A 27 -0.47 8.04 12.44
CA SER A 27 0.37 8.97 13.20
C SER A 27 1.58 8.26 13.80
N GLY A 28 2.61 9.00 14.18
CA GLY A 28 3.69 8.47 15.00
C GLY A 28 3.18 7.98 16.36
N SER A 29 3.83 6.98 16.91
CA SER A 29 3.45 6.30 18.15
C SER A 29 4.65 6.01 19.02
N ASN A 30 4.45 6.05 20.33
CA ASN A 30 5.28 5.29 21.25
C ASN A 30 4.82 3.84 21.25
N SER A 31 5.70 2.92 21.59
CA SER A 31 5.37 1.51 21.61
C SER A 31 5.97 0.80 22.82
N THR A 32 5.15 -0.01 23.48
CA THR A 32 5.59 -0.98 24.46
C THR A 32 5.52 -2.35 23.83
N ALA A 33 6.62 -3.09 23.86
CA ALA A 33 6.67 -4.47 23.40
C ALA A 33 6.53 -5.43 24.58
N LYS A 34 5.78 -6.52 24.35
CA LYS A 34 5.68 -7.66 25.24
C LYS A 34 6.07 -8.93 24.50
N ASN A 35 7.01 -9.67 25.04
CA ASN A 35 7.35 -11.01 24.56
C ASN A 35 6.40 -12.03 25.19
N ASN A 36 5.63 -12.74 24.38
CA ASN A 36 4.72 -13.79 24.85
C ASN A 36 5.25 -15.20 24.50
N GLY A 37 6.53 -15.34 24.17
CA GLY A 37 7.20 -16.60 23.86
C GLY A 37 6.91 -17.18 22.46
N ILE A 38 5.77 -16.81 21.87
CA ILE A 38 5.34 -17.26 20.53
C ILE A 38 5.00 -16.06 19.62
N VAL A 39 4.98 -14.85 20.18
CA VAL A 39 4.69 -13.61 19.47
C VAL A 39 5.27 -12.45 20.27
N ILE A 40 5.80 -11.46 19.55
CA ILE A 40 6.08 -10.13 20.13
C ILE A 40 4.86 -9.26 19.84
N SER A 41 4.18 -8.81 20.90
CA SER A 41 3.05 -7.90 20.79
C SER A 41 3.47 -6.47 21.11
N LEU A 42 3.07 -5.51 20.25
CA LEU A 42 3.38 -4.09 20.44
C LEU A 42 2.08 -3.30 20.59
N THR A 43 2.11 -2.33 21.51
CA THR A 43 1.06 -1.31 21.61
C THR A 43 1.25 -0.25 20.53
N TYR A 44 0.17 0.45 20.21
CA TYR A 44 0.18 1.60 19.30
C TYR A 44 -0.74 2.69 19.86
N ASP A 45 -0.27 3.93 19.90
CA ASP A 45 -1.05 5.04 20.40
C ASP A 45 -2.17 5.39 19.41
N ASN A 46 -3.40 5.42 19.89
CA ASN A 46 -4.53 5.81 19.08
C ASN A 46 -4.62 7.33 18.99
N SER A 47 -4.72 7.85 17.78
CA SER A 47 -5.04 9.26 17.52
C SER A 47 -6.53 9.52 17.71
N SER A 48 -6.91 10.80 17.90
CA SER A 48 -8.32 11.22 17.96
C SER A 48 -9.10 10.95 16.66
N VAL A 49 -8.37 10.82 15.53
CA VAL A 49 -8.92 10.46 14.23
C VAL A 49 -8.53 9.03 13.91
N PRO A 50 -9.49 8.13 13.64
CA PRO A 50 -9.19 6.76 13.25
C PRO A 50 -8.29 6.73 12.02
N PRO A 51 -7.12 6.03 12.08
CA PRO A 51 -6.13 6.10 11.02
C PRO A 51 -6.47 5.28 9.78
N VAL A 52 -7.48 4.41 9.85
CA VAL A 52 -7.78 3.47 8.78
C VAL A 52 -9.24 3.58 8.35
N ILE A 53 -9.46 3.53 7.05
CA ILE A 53 -10.77 3.34 6.41
C ILE A 53 -10.67 2.09 5.53
N TYR A 54 -11.50 1.10 5.80
CA TYR A 54 -11.66 -0.09 4.99
C TYR A 54 -13.13 -0.29 4.66
N ASN A 55 -13.45 -0.40 3.37
CA ASN A 55 -14.84 -0.52 2.89
C ASN A 55 -15.78 0.53 3.51
N ASN A 56 -15.36 1.79 3.55
CA ASN A 56 -16.06 2.93 4.15
C ASN A 56 -16.28 2.86 5.67
N GLN A 57 -15.75 1.86 6.35
CA GLN A 57 -15.77 1.74 7.80
C GLN A 57 -14.44 2.22 8.39
N LYS A 58 -14.52 2.93 9.54
CA LYS A 58 -13.36 3.47 10.25
C LYS A 58 -12.84 2.47 11.28
N TYR A 59 -11.50 2.36 11.37
CA TYR A 59 -10.82 1.47 12.30
C TYR A 59 -9.71 2.18 13.05
N THR A 60 -9.48 1.74 14.30
CA THR A 60 -8.33 2.12 15.13
C THR A 60 -7.40 0.94 15.30
N VAL A 61 -6.12 1.20 15.52
CA VAL A 61 -5.15 0.13 15.80
C VAL A 61 -5.40 -0.43 17.20
N SER A 62 -5.52 -1.74 17.32
CA SER A 62 -5.61 -2.45 18.59
C SER A 62 -4.22 -2.85 19.10
N LYS A 63 -3.48 -3.55 18.26
CA LYS A 63 -2.12 -4.04 18.56
C LYS A 63 -1.40 -4.46 17.29
N LEU A 64 -0.09 -4.60 17.40
CA LEU A 64 0.75 -5.22 16.39
C LEU A 64 1.32 -6.52 16.95
N ASN A 65 1.34 -7.55 16.12
CA ASN A 65 1.89 -8.86 16.49
C ASN A 65 2.94 -9.28 15.46
N LEU A 66 4.15 -9.56 15.93
CA LEU A 66 5.22 -10.11 15.10
C LEU A 66 5.40 -11.59 15.40
N TYR A 67 5.17 -12.42 14.39
CA TYR A 67 5.29 -13.88 14.44
C TYR A 67 6.53 -14.34 13.69
N SER A 68 7.13 -15.46 14.12
CA SER A 68 8.22 -16.14 13.42
C SER A 68 8.04 -17.66 13.56
N PRO A 69 7.94 -18.39 12.42
CA PRO A 69 7.77 -17.94 11.04
C PRO A 69 6.39 -17.30 10.79
N SER A 70 6.11 -16.91 9.51
CA SER A 70 4.81 -16.36 9.13
C SER A 70 3.65 -17.32 9.40
N LEU A 71 2.46 -16.75 9.66
CA LEU A 71 1.23 -17.55 9.78
C LEU A 71 0.67 -17.94 8.41
N HIS A 72 0.77 -17.03 7.43
CA HIS A 72 0.37 -17.32 6.05
C HIS A 72 1.44 -18.11 5.30
N LEU A 73 1.00 -18.83 4.28
CA LEU A 73 1.86 -19.37 3.24
C LEU A 73 2.01 -18.35 2.11
N PHE A 74 3.20 -18.31 1.50
CA PHE A 74 3.53 -17.46 0.35
C PHE A 74 4.14 -18.35 -0.73
N ASN A 75 3.37 -18.64 -1.79
CA ASN A 75 3.73 -19.62 -2.82
C ASN A 75 4.11 -20.99 -2.22
N GLY A 76 3.30 -21.48 -1.30
CA GLY A 76 3.44 -22.79 -0.67
C GLY A 76 4.44 -22.88 0.49
N SER A 77 5.10 -21.78 0.87
CA SER A 77 6.11 -21.77 1.94
C SER A 77 5.87 -20.61 2.92
N LYS A 78 6.26 -20.80 4.18
CA LYS A 78 6.30 -19.71 5.16
C LYS A 78 7.46 -18.76 4.86
N THR A 79 7.31 -17.47 5.22
CA THR A 79 8.41 -16.51 5.28
C THR A 79 9.06 -16.51 6.66
N ASN A 80 10.19 -15.81 6.82
CA ASN A 80 10.96 -15.82 8.07
C ASN A 80 10.15 -15.26 9.26
N ALA A 81 9.30 -14.24 9.00
CA ALA A 81 8.38 -13.71 9.99
C ALA A 81 7.19 -13.03 9.29
N GLU A 82 6.23 -12.58 10.08
CA GLU A 82 5.08 -11.80 9.61
C GLU A 82 4.65 -10.80 10.67
N LEU A 83 4.50 -9.55 10.27
CA LEU A 83 3.91 -8.51 11.08
C LEU A 83 2.41 -8.44 10.77
N ILE A 84 1.57 -8.61 11.79
CA ILE A 84 0.11 -8.51 11.70
C ILE A 84 -0.36 -7.35 12.55
N VAL A 85 -0.96 -6.35 11.91
CA VAL A 85 -1.57 -5.19 12.58
C VAL A 85 -3.07 -5.43 12.70
N GLU A 86 -3.53 -5.55 13.92
CA GLU A 86 -4.93 -5.72 14.24
C GLU A 86 -5.61 -4.37 14.42
N HIS A 87 -6.73 -4.18 13.74
CA HIS A 87 -7.56 -3.00 13.85
C HIS A 87 -8.96 -3.38 14.31
N VAL A 88 -9.52 -2.55 15.18
CA VAL A 88 -10.90 -2.69 15.65
C VAL A 88 -11.79 -1.63 15.00
N PRO A 89 -12.99 -2.02 14.53
CA PRO A 89 -13.91 -1.07 13.92
C PRO A 89 -14.51 -0.13 14.97
N VAL A 90 -14.58 1.17 14.64
CA VAL A 90 -15.14 2.19 15.55
C VAL A 90 -16.64 2.00 15.78
N ALA A 91 -17.36 1.53 14.77
CA ALA A 91 -18.81 1.34 14.84
C ALA A 91 -19.23 -0.09 15.25
N GLY A 92 -18.27 -0.95 15.64
CA GLY A 92 -18.51 -2.38 15.90
C GLY A 92 -18.49 -3.21 14.62
N GLY A 93 -18.37 -4.52 14.76
CA GLY A 93 -18.22 -5.48 13.68
C GLY A 93 -16.93 -6.28 13.78
N ASP A 94 -16.54 -6.93 12.67
CA ASP A 94 -15.36 -7.76 12.62
C ASP A 94 -14.06 -6.93 12.53
N PRO A 95 -12.97 -7.41 13.14
CA PRO A 95 -11.67 -6.76 13.06
C PRO A 95 -11.09 -6.82 11.64
N LEU A 96 -10.15 -5.91 11.36
CA LEU A 96 -9.34 -5.89 10.15
C LEU A 96 -7.89 -6.19 10.51
N TYR A 97 -7.32 -7.17 9.83
CA TYR A 97 -5.92 -7.57 9.98
C TYR A 97 -5.12 -7.18 8.75
N VAL A 98 -4.07 -6.38 8.94
CA VAL A 98 -3.14 -6.00 7.88
C VAL A 98 -1.83 -6.76 8.10
N CYS A 99 -1.49 -7.63 7.15
CA CYS A 99 -0.42 -8.61 7.27
C CYS A 99 0.71 -8.28 6.30
N VAL A 100 1.92 -8.09 6.82
CA VAL A 100 3.12 -7.77 6.04
C VAL A 100 4.16 -8.88 6.27
N PRO A 101 4.52 -9.65 5.24
CA PRO A 101 5.55 -10.68 5.38
C PRO A 101 6.93 -10.05 5.63
N VAL A 102 7.78 -10.80 6.31
CA VAL A 102 9.17 -10.44 6.60
C VAL A 102 10.08 -11.52 6.03
N ILE A 103 11.10 -11.11 5.29
CA ILE A 103 12.07 -12.03 4.66
C ILE A 103 13.50 -11.67 5.05
N GLN A 104 14.36 -12.68 5.05
CA GLN A 104 15.80 -12.47 5.15
C GLN A 104 16.33 -11.86 3.85
N SER A 105 16.86 -10.66 3.94
CA SER A 105 17.55 -9.98 2.84
C SER A 105 18.37 -8.82 3.37
N ASN A 106 19.44 -8.47 2.67
CA ASN A 106 20.31 -7.34 3.01
C ASN A 106 19.78 -5.98 2.47
N ASN A 107 18.60 -5.95 1.87
CA ASN A 107 18.00 -4.71 1.43
C ASN A 107 17.54 -3.90 2.64
N SER A 108 17.93 -2.65 2.72
CA SER A 108 17.54 -1.76 3.80
C SER A 108 16.39 -0.84 3.36
N SER A 109 15.44 -0.62 4.27
CA SER A 109 14.36 0.35 4.13
C SER A 109 14.06 0.97 5.50
N THR A 110 13.27 2.01 5.55
CA THR A 110 12.78 2.57 6.82
C THR A 110 12.04 1.50 7.64
N ALA A 111 11.16 0.73 7.00
CA ALA A 111 10.47 -0.40 7.64
C ALA A 111 11.44 -1.45 8.19
N SER A 112 12.50 -1.80 7.43
CA SER A 112 13.55 -2.73 7.86
C SER A 112 14.27 -2.22 9.10
N SER A 113 14.65 -0.95 9.11
CA SER A 113 15.32 -0.33 10.25
C SER A 113 14.45 -0.29 11.50
N LEU A 114 13.17 0.10 11.36
CA LEU A 114 12.22 0.14 12.47
C LEU A 114 11.98 -1.26 13.06
N LEU A 115 11.76 -2.26 12.22
CA LEU A 115 11.51 -3.63 12.68
C LEU A 115 12.77 -4.25 13.33
N THR A 116 13.96 -3.97 12.79
CA THR A 116 15.23 -4.37 13.39
C THR A 116 15.40 -3.77 14.79
N GLN A 117 15.09 -2.47 14.97
CA GLN A 117 15.15 -1.82 16.28
C GLN A 117 14.16 -2.43 17.29
N VAL A 118 12.95 -2.79 16.84
CA VAL A 118 11.97 -3.51 17.67
C VAL A 118 12.56 -4.83 18.15
N ILE A 119 13.05 -5.67 17.25
CA ILE A 119 13.58 -7.00 17.58
C ILE A 119 14.79 -6.88 18.52
N GLN A 120 15.72 -5.97 18.24
CA GLN A 120 16.89 -5.73 19.08
C GLN A 120 16.50 -5.18 20.47
N GLY A 121 15.53 -4.27 20.52
CA GLY A 121 15.03 -3.72 21.78
C GLY A 121 14.39 -4.79 22.68
N VAL A 122 13.60 -5.68 22.08
CA VAL A 122 12.99 -6.82 22.81
C VAL A 122 14.05 -7.82 23.23
N SER A 123 14.96 -8.21 22.35
CA SER A 123 16.03 -9.16 22.67
C SER A 123 16.92 -8.67 23.83
N SER A 124 17.18 -7.37 23.89
CA SER A 124 18.03 -6.79 24.92
C SER A 124 17.33 -6.57 26.26
N ASN A 125 16.03 -6.26 26.27
CA ASN A 125 15.35 -5.77 27.46
C ASN A 125 14.14 -6.62 27.92
N ALA A 126 13.64 -7.50 27.04
CA ALA A 126 12.48 -8.36 27.30
C ALA A 126 12.64 -9.72 26.60
N PRO A 127 13.78 -10.45 26.80
CA PRO A 127 14.07 -11.66 26.03
C PRO A 127 13.18 -12.84 26.40
N SER A 128 12.61 -12.87 27.61
CA SER A 128 11.88 -14.03 28.11
C SER A 128 10.36 -13.88 27.95
N ASN A 129 9.68 -15.02 27.91
CA ASN A 129 8.21 -15.05 27.87
C ASN A 129 7.61 -14.34 29.09
N GLY A 130 6.72 -13.39 28.85
CA GLY A 130 6.07 -12.56 29.86
C GLY A 130 6.75 -11.20 30.08
N ASP A 131 7.99 -11.03 29.64
CA ASP A 131 8.71 -9.77 29.76
C ASP A 131 8.14 -8.68 28.87
N SER A 132 8.30 -7.42 29.28
CA SER A 132 7.90 -6.26 28.49
C SER A 132 8.91 -5.12 28.61
N THR A 133 9.00 -4.31 27.57
CA THR A 133 9.89 -3.16 27.50
C THR A 133 9.27 -2.00 26.75
N ASN A 134 9.55 -0.78 27.18
CA ASN A 134 9.21 0.41 26.42
C ASN A 134 10.25 0.60 25.31
N LEU A 135 9.76 0.64 24.08
CA LEU A 135 10.61 0.87 22.92
C LEU A 135 10.68 2.38 22.67
N ASN A 136 11.83 2.97 22.94
CA ASN A 136 12.07 4.39 22.65
C ASN A 136 12.47 4.55 21.19
N LEU A 137 11.54 4.23 20.28
CA LEU A 137 11.76 4.29 18.84
C LEU A 137 11.46 5.71 18.32
N SER A 138 12.51 6.42 17.90
CA SER A 138 12.32 7.71 17.25
C SER A 138 11.62 7.54 15.91
N GLY A 139 10.45 8.17 15.76
CA GLY A 139 9.71 8.17 14.48
C GLY A 139 9.01 6.86 14.16
N PHE A 140 8.71 6.01 15.17
CA PHE A 140 7.94 4.79 14.91
C PHE A 140 6.55 5.12 14.38
N THR A 141 6.26 4.68 13.18
CA THR A 141 4.94 4.86 12.54
C THR A 141 4.64 3.71 11.60
N LEU A 142 3.41 3.23 11.63
CA LEU A 142 2.90 2.27 10.65
C LEU A 142 2.81 2.85 9.24
N GLN A 143 2.83 4.19 9.10
CA GLN A 143 2.86 4.88 7.82
C GLN A 143 4.08 4.50 6.96
N ASP A 144 5.20 4.18 7.62
CA ASP A 144 6.46 3.80 6.99
C ASP A 144 6.66 2.29 6.90
N ILE A 145 5.85 1.52 7.64
CA ILE A 145 5.93 0.06 7.70
C ILE A 145 4.97 -0.60 6.70
N ILE A 146 3.75 -0.09 6.57
CA ILE A 146 2.73 -0.68 5.69
C ILE A 146 3.03 -0.31 4.23
N PRO A 147 3.20 -1.30 3.33
CA PRO A 147 3.50 -1.02 1.93
C PRO A 147 2.33 -0.31 1.23
N LYS A 148 2.65 0.67 0.35
CA LYS A 148 1.68 1.29 -0.57
C LYS A 148 1.71 0.56 -1.92
N LYS A 149 1.39 -0.72 -1.89
CA LYS A 149 1.53 -1.67 -3.00
C LYS A 149 0.29 -2.56 -3.10
N PRO A 150 0.08 -3.25 -4.22
CA PRO A 150 -0.98 -4.24 -4.35
C PRO A 150 -0.99 -5.25 -3.20
N TYR A 151 -2.18 -5.73 -2.84
CA TYR A 151 -2.37 -6.68 -1.76
C TYR A 151 -3.46 -7.70 -2.08
N TYR A 152 -3.48 -8.77 -1.31
CA TYR A 152 -4.51 -9.79 -1.32
C TYR A 152 -5.49 -9.53 -0.20
N SER A 153 -6.74 -9.96 -0.38
CA SER A 153 -7.78 -9.85 0.64
C SER A 153 -8.60 -11.13 0.73
N TYR A 154 -8.92 -11.54 1.94
CA TYR A 154 -9.85 -12.62 2.21
C TYR A 154 -10.57 -12.39 3.53
N ALA A 155 -11.73 -13.04 3.71
CA ALA A 155 -12.44 -13.05 4.98
C ALA A 155 -12.26 -14.40 5.68
N ASN A 156 -12.20 -14.37 7.00
CA ASN A 156 -12.22 -15.55 7.85
C ASN A 156 -13.39 -15.45 8.81
N THR A 157 -14.27 -16.45 8.79
CA THR A 157 -15.45 -16.52 9.64
C THR A 157 -15.28 -17.50 10.82
N THR A 158 -14.08 -18.07 11.00
CA THR A 158 -13.81 -19.02 12.08
C THR A 158 -13.73 -18.29 13.42
N SER A 159 -14.46 -18.79 14.40
CA SER A 159 -14.46 -18.22 15.75
C SER A 159 -13.04 -18.09 16.32
N GLY A 160 -12.74 -16.94 16.90
CA GLY A 160 -11.44 -16.63 17.50
C GLY A 160 -10.43 -16.01 16.55
N VAL A 161 -10.64 -16.09 15.23
CA VAL A 161 -9.82 -15.48 14.18
C VAL A 161 -10.67 -14.88 13.05
N SER A 162 -11.97 -14.63 13.33
CA SER A 162 -12.87 -13.98 12.38
C SER A 162 -12.42 -12.56 12.07
N GLY A 163 -12.61 -12.13 10.84
CA GLY A 163 -12.27 -10.79 10.38
C GLY A 163 -11.87 -10.74 8.91
N ASP A 164 -11.63 -9.53 8.45
CA ASP A 164 -11.08 -9.27 7.13
C ASP A 164 -9.55 -9.21 7.19
N TYR A 165 -8.90 -9.86 6.24
CA TYR A 165 -7.45 -9.92 6.14
C TYR A 165 -6.98 -9.25 4.85
N LEU A 166 -6.03 -8.33 4.99
CA LEU A 166 -5.28 -7.72 3.90
C LEU A 166 -3.84 -8.20 4.01
N VAL A 167 -3.36 -8.93 3.01
CA VAL A 167 -2.04 -9.56 3.06
C VAL A 167 -1.20 -9.08 1.89
N PHE A 168 -0.08 -8.44 2.17
CA PHE A 168 0.87 -8.05 1.14
C PHE A 168 1.64 -9.28 0.62
N GLY A 169 1.98 -9.26 -0.66
CA GLY A 169 2.71 -10.37 -1.27
C GLY A 169 4.17 -10.44 -0.83
N LYS A 170 4.83 -11.57 -1.11
CA LYS A 170 6.25 -11.77 -0.76
C LYS A 170 7.19 -10.73 -1.38
N PHE A 171 6.85 -10.15 -2.53
CA PHE A 171 7.63 -9.09 -3.16
C PHE A 171 7.58 -7.76 -2.42
N GLU A 172 6.57 -7.57 -1.58
CA GLU A 172 6.36 -6.38 -0.76
C GLU A 172 6.79 -6.60 0.70
N ALA A 173 7.53 -7.70 0.94
CA ALA A 173 7.99 -8.08 2.27
C ALA A 173 8.99 -7.06 2.83
N ILE A 174 8.96 -6.89 4.15
CA ILE A 174 10.01 -6.17 4.87
C ILE A 174 11.26 -7.05 4.87
N ALA A 175 12.37 -6.51 4.37
CA ALA A 175 13.65 -7.20 4.36
C ALA A 175 14.41 -6.91 5.66
N ILE A 176 14.86 -7.94 6.36
CA ILE A 176 15.76 -7.82 7.51
C ILE A 176 16.93 -8.77 7.38
N ASP A 177 18.06 -8.40 7.99
CA ASP A 177 19.29 -9.16 7.89
C ASP A 177 19.21 -10.50 8.66
N GLU A 178 20.12 -11.43 8.30
CA GLU A 178 20.18 -12.77 8.88
C GLU A 178 20.36 -12.76 10.40
N LYS A 179 21.21 -11.88 10.91
CA LYS A 179 21.45 -11.77 12.34
C LYS A 179 20.20 -11.41 13.10
N THR A 180 19.44 -10.46 12.59
CA THR A 180 18.17 -10.01 13.19
C THR A 180 17.10 -11.11 13.13
N ILE A 181 17.03 -11.88 12.02
CA ILE A 181 16.15 -13.08 11.93
C ILE A 181 16.53 -14.13 12.96
N THR A 182 17.82 -14.42 13.09
CA THR A 182 18.32 -15.39 14.08
C THR A 182 17.97 -14.94 15.50
N THR A 183 18.22 -13.67 15.82
CA THR A 183 17.84 -13.08 17.12
C THR A 183 16.34 -13.21 17.40
N LEU A 184 15.49 -12.99 16.39
CA LEU A 184 14.03 -13.16 16.54
C LEU A 184 13.67 -14.62 16.89
N GLY A 185 14.30 -15.60 16.22
CA GLY A 185 14.09 -17.03 16.48
C GLY A 185 14.61 -17.51 17.84
N GLU A 186 15.52 -16.75 18.49
CA GLU A 186 16.01 -17.05 19.84
C GLU A 186 15.01 -16.57 20.92
N ILE A 187 14.19 -15.56 20.66
CA ILE A 187 13.29 -14.95 21.64
C ILE A 187 11.83 -15.37 21.50
N ILE A 188 11.40 -15.83 20.34
CA ILE A 188 10.05 -16.40 20.12
C ILE A 188 10.12 -17.71 19.33
N THR A 189 9.16 -18.59 19.60
CA THR A 189 8.99 -19.85 18.88
C THR A 189 7.77 -19.81 17.96
N GLU A 190 7.67 -20.79 17.06
CA GLU A 190 6.54 -20.88 16.12
C GLU A 190 5.17 -20.89 16.82
N PHE A 191 4.27 -20.06 16.34
CA PHE A 191 2.86 -20.10 16.74
C PHE A 191 2.15 -21.20 15.93
N PRO A 192 1.56 -22.21 16.58
CA PRO A 192 1.02 -23.40 15.91
C PRO A 192 -0.39 -23.14 15.31
N LEU A 193 -0.49 -22.12 14.46
CA LEU A 193 -1.72 -21.78 13.77
C LEU A 193 -1.47 -21.66 12.26
N ASP A 194 -2.29 -22.36 11.48
CA ASP A 194 -2.39 -22.14 10.05
C ASP A 194 -3.57 -21.23 9.74
N MET A 195 -3.31 -20.21 8.93
CA MET A 195 -4.38 -19.32 8.48
C MET A 195 -5.30 -20.04 7.51
N ILE A 196 -6.57 -20.02 7.81
CA ILE A 196 -7.65 -20.56 6.99
C ILE A 196 -8.61 -19.43 6.62
N GLY A 197 -9.30 -19.55 5.50
CA GLY A 197 -10.22 -18.50 5.09
C GLY A 197 -11.03 -18.87 3.87
N ASP A 198 -11.77 -17.91 3.38
CA ASP A 198 -12.59 -18.01 2.19
C ASP A 198 -11.75 -17.76 0.92
N LYS A 199 -12.40 -17.30 -0.15
CA LYS A 199 -11.78 -17.00 -1.42
C LYS A 199 -10.78 -15.85 -1.32
N LEU A 200 -9.62 -16.04 -1.92
CA LEU A 200 -8.57 -15.01 -2.01
C LEU A 200 -8.86 -14.05 -3.17
N PHE A 201 -8.91 -12.76 -2.90
CA PHE A 201 -9.05 -11.69 -3.88
C PHE A 201 -7.76 -10.88 -3.99
N TYR A 202 -7.61 -10.14 -5.08
CA TYR A 202 -6.43 -9.29 -5.33
C TYR A 202 -6.84 -7.86 -5.63
N ASN A 203 -6.24 -6.90 -4.91
CA ASN A 203 -6.36 -5.48 -5.19
C ASN A 203 -5.10 -4.98 -5.89
N PRO A 204 -5.15 -4.69 -7.20
CA PRO A 204 -4.00 -4.22 -7.96
C PRO A 204 -3.65 -2.75 -7.70
N ASN A 205 -4.59 -1.97 -7.15
CA ASN A 205 -4.43 -0.52 -6.97
C ASN A 205 -3.64 -0.18 -5.70
N GLY A 206 -3.58 -1.13 -4.75
CA GLY A 206 -2.96 -0.88 -3.45
C GLY A 206 -3.78 0.06 -2.55
N PRO A 207 -3.26 0.40 -1.36
CA PRO A 207 -3.91 1.32 -0.43
C PRO A 207 -3.80 2.77 -0.90
N ASN A 208 -4.69 3.63 -0.36
CA ASN A 208 -4.75 5.07 -0.65
C ASN A 208 -4.94 5.38 -2.15
N SER A 209 -5.56 4.46 -2.89
CA SER A 209 -5.92 4.70 -4.29
C SER A 209 -7.22 5.50 -4.36
N ASP A 210 -7.32 6.43 -5.31
CA ASP A 210 -8.51 7.28 -5.50
C ASP A 210 -9.75 6.49 -5.96
N VAL A 211 -9.61 5.20 -6.23
CA VAL A 211 -10.70 4.32 -6.71
C VAL A 211 -11.83 4.22 -5.68
N GLY A 212 -11.52 4.31 -4.37
CA GLY A 212 -12.51 4.31 -3.30
C GLY A 212 -13.31 5.63 -3.18
N ASN A 213 -12.83 6.73 -3.76
CA ASN A 213 -13.49 8.04 -3.68
C ASN A 213 -14.40 8.35 -4.89
N GLN A 214 -14.40 7.51 -5.92
CA GLN A 214 -15.13 7.78 -7.17
C GLN A 214 -16.46 7.04 -7.31
N GLY A 215 -16.88 6.23 -6.35
CA GLY A 215 -18.11 5.48 -6.45
C GLY A 215 -18.79 5.22 -5.11
N ILE A 216 -20.07 5.49 -5.03
CA ILE A 216 -20.92 5.03 -3.91
C ILE A 216 -21.20 3.55 -4.16
N TYR A 217 -20.56 2.66 -3.40
CA TYR A 217 -20.94 1.25 -3.39
C TYR A 217 -22.12 1.06 -2.44
N ILE A 218 -23.29 0.79 -3.01
CA ILE A 218 -24.49 0.42 -2.22
C ILE A 218 -24.57 -1.11 -2.22
N SER A 219 -24.26 -1.74 -1.08
CA SER A 219 -24.56 -3.14 -0.86
C SER A 219 -26.03 -3.28 -0.48
N CYS A 220 -26.88 -3.58 -1.46
CA CYS A 220 -28.26 -3.96 -1.17
C CYS A 220 -28.27 -5.44 -0.80
N GLN A 221 -28.45 -5.74 0.49
CA GLN A 221 -28.90 -7.08 0.89
C GLN A 221 -30.41 -7.14 0.63
N PRO A 222 -30.93 -8.03 -0.21
CA PRO A 222 -32.37 -8.16 -0.40
C PRO A 222 -33.00 -8.76 0.87
N THR A 223 -33.69 -7.94 1.61
CA THR A 223 -34.59 -8.38 2.69
C THR A 223 -35.97 -8.70 2.08
N GLY A 224 -36.11 -9.90 1.54
CA GLY A 224 -37.42 -10.34 1.04
C GLY A 224 -37.39 -10.81 -0.41
N SER A 225 -38.07 -11.92 -0.65
CA SER A 225 -38.31 -12.48 -1.98
C SER A 225 -39.29 -11.60 -2.76
N SER A 226 -38.78 -10.75 -3.64
CA SER A 226 -39.53 -10.22 -4.76
C SER A 226 -38.65 -10.32 -6.01
N GLU A 227 -39.11 -11.12 -6.96
CA GLU A 227 -38.55 -11.21 -8.29
C GLU A 227 -38.86 -9.94 -9.07
N GLU A 228 -38.03 -8.92 -8.91
CA GLU A 228 -38.02 -7.76 -9.81
C GLU A 228 -36.66 -7.68 -10.46
N LYS A 229 -36.60 -8.11 -11.73
CA LYS A 229 -35.43 -7.93 -12.58
C LYS A 229 -35.35 -6.45 -12.96
N ILE A 230 -34.53 -5.71 -12.22
CA ILE A 230 -34.13 -4.36 -12.64
C ILE A 230 -32.91 -4.51 -13.55
N ASP A 231 -33.09 -4.34 -14.85
CA ASP A 231 -31.99 -4.15 -15.79
C ASP A 231 -31.29 -2.81 -15.47
N VAL A 232 -30.24 -2.87 -14.67
CA VAL A 232 -29.37 -1.70 -14.45
C VAL A 232 -28.42 -1.60 -15.65
N THR A 233 -28.77 -0.80 -16.63
CA THR A 233 -27.81 -0.36 -17.65
C THR A 233 -26.76 0.51 -16.97
N MET A 234 -25.56 -0.02 -16.75
CA MET A 234 -24.41 0.76 -16.32
C MET A 234 -24.09 1.81 -17.38
N ALA A 235 -24.26 3.07 -17.04
CA ALA A 235 -23.68 4.15 -17.80
C ALA A 235 -22.17 3.96 -17.81
N LYS A 236 -21.62 3.68 -18.99
CA LYS A 236 -20.18 3.54 -19.22
C LYS A 236 -19.59 4.95 -19.06
N ASN A 237 -19.09 5.27 -17.88
CA ASN A 237 -18.34 6.51 -17.67
C ASN A 237 -17.09 6.45 -18.54
N GLN A 238 -17.15 7.13 -19.67
CA GLN A 238 -15.94 7.50 -20.39
C GLN A 238 -15.20 8.53 -19.53
N PRO A 239 -13.87 8.45 -19.42
CA PRO A 239 -13.10 9.48 -18.77
C PRO A 239 -13.31 10.77 -19.57
N ILE A 240 -14.09 11.69 -19.03
CA ILE A 240 -14.17 13.06 -19.52
C ILE A 240 -12.84 13.69 -19.10
N TYR A 241 -11.89 13.70 -20.03
CA TYR A 241 -10.72 14.57 -19.90
C TYR A 241 -11.26 15.99 -19.97
N ASP A 242 -11.43 16.61 -18.82
CA ASP A 242 -11.80 18.02 -18.75
C ASP A 242 -10.59 18.86 -19.18
N LEU A 243 -10.59 19.17 -20.48
CA LEU A 243 -9.55 19.99 -21.10
C LEU A 243 -9.44 21.36 -20.42
N SER A 244 -10.52 21.83 -19.79
CA SER A 244 -10.55 23.12 -19.09
C SER A 244 -9.69 23.09 -17.81
N SER A 245 -9.59 21.96 -17.13
CA SER A 245 -8.75 21.81 -15.94
C SER A 245 -7.26 21.81 -16.28
N ILE A 246 -6.90 21.31 -17.46
CA ILE A 246 -5.52 21.30 -17.96
C ILE A 246 -5.12 22.71 -18.41
N LEU A 247 -6.01 23.40 -19.14
CA LEU A 247 -5.75 24.76 -19.66
C LEU A 247 -5.72 25.84 -18.58
N ASN A 248 -6.35 25.61 -17.41
CA ASN A 248 -6.32 26.56 -16.30
C ASN A 248 -5.18 26.31 -15.28
N ASN A 249 -4.37 25.28 -15.47
CA ASN A 249 -3.24 25.03 -14.59
C ASN A 249 -2.05 25.94 -14.99
N PRO A 250 -1.57 26.84 -14.09
CA PRO A 250 -0.53 27.81 -14.42
C PRO A 250 0.79 27.17 -14.87
N ILE A 251 1.07 25.96 -14.42
CA ILE A 251 2.27 25.21 -14.83
C ILE A 251 2.20 24.79 -16.30
N TYR A 252 1.05 24.29 -16.74
CA TYR A 252 0.85 23.89 -18.15
C TYR A 252 0.85 25.11 -19.08
N LEU A 253 0.25 26.22 -18.68
CA LEU A 253 0.30 27.47 -19.44
C LEU A 253 1.73 27.97 -19.59
N PHE A 254 2.54 27.90 -18.53
CA PHE A 254 3.96 28.31 -18.58
C PHE A 254 4.78 27.43 -19.53
N ILE A 255 4.59 26.10 -19.47
CA ILE A 255 5.26 25.16 -20.39
C ILE A 255 4.83 25.41 -21.84
N LEU A 256 3.54 25.63 -22.08
CA LEU A 256 3.01 25.93 -23.41
C LEU A 256 3.61 27.22 -23.99
N GLN A 257 3.78 28.27 -23.16
CA GLN A 257 4.40 29.53 -23.57
C GLN A 257 5.88 29.34 -23.95
N ILE A 258 6.63 28.53 -23.21
CA ILE A 258 8.04 28.21 -23.54
C ILE A 258 8.13 27.49 -24.89
N ILE A 259 7.27 26.50 -25.13
CA ILE A 259 7.25 25.76 -26.40
C ILE A 259 6.89 26.69 -27.56
N LEU A 260 5.86 27.53 -27.39
CA LEU A 260 5.43 28.47 -28.43
C LEU A 260 6.51 29.50 -28.74
N GLY A 261 7.17 30.03 -27.70
CA GLY A 261 8.31 30.95 -27.82
C GLY A 261 9.50 30.33 -28.55
N GLY A 262 9.82 29.09 -28.23
CA GLY A 262 10.89 28.33 -28.90
C GLY A 262 10.62 28.10 -30.39
N VAL A 263 9.40 27.73 -30.75
CA VAL A 263 8.99 27.56 -32.16
C VAL A 263 9.09 28.88 -32.91
N LEU A 264 8.60 29.98 -32.32
CA LEU A 264 8.68 31.32 -32.90
C LEU A 264 10.13 31.77 -33.11
N PHE A 265 11.01 31.51 -32.15
CA PHE A 265 12.44 31.85 -32.25
C PHE A 265 13.13 31.07 -33.39
N ILE A 266 12.83 29.76 -33.51
CA ILE A 266 13.38 28.94 -34.59
C ILE A 266 12.89 29.38 -35.94
N THR A 267 11.62 29.71 -36.10
CA THR A 267 11.08 30.19 -37.38
C THR A 267 11.70 31.56 -37.76
N LEU A 268 11.83 32.45 -36.79
CA LEU A 268 12.48 33.76 -37.02
C LEU A 268 13.95 33.59 -37.44
N PHE A 269 14.68 32.69 -36.82
CA PHE A 269 16.05 32.37 -37.17
C PHE A 269 16.19 31.87 -38.63
N PHE A 270 15.29 30.97 -39.05
CA PHE A 270 15.29 30.51 -40.46
C PHE A 270 14.93 31.61 -41.45
N VAL A 271 13.99 32.50 -41.13
CA VAL A 271 13.59 33.62 -41.97
C VAL A 271 14.77 34.61 -42.10
N ILE A 272 15.45 34.96 -41.03
CA ILE A 272 16.60 35.83 -41.04
C ILE A 272 17.73 35.22 -41.88
N ASN A 273 18.05 33.94 -41.69
CA ASN A 273 19.05 33.25 -42.49
C ASN A 273 18.71 33.21 -43.99
N TYR A 274 17.42 33.02 -44.31
CA TYR A 274 16.94 33.05 -45.70
C TYR A 274 17.11 34.42 -46.30
N ILE A 275 16.78 35.49 -45.61
CA ILE A 275 16.93 36.86 -46.02
C ILE A 275 18.43 37.19 -46.24
N PHE A 276 19.32 36.84 -45.33
CA PHE A 276 20.77 37.06 -45.49
C PHE A 276 21.31 36.29 -46.71
N LYS A 277 20.86 35.07 -46.96
CA LYS A 277 21.28 34.27 -48.09
C LYS A 277 20.80 34.87 -49.42
N TYR A 278 19.61 35.47 -49.40
CA TYR A 278 19.06 36.17 -50.61
C TYR A 278 19.83 37.43 -50.93
N PHE A 279 20.14 38.27 -49.94
CA PHE A 279 20.94 39.50 -50.13
C PHE A 279 22.40 39.21 -50.49
N SER A 280 23.01 38.17 -49.93
CA SER A 280 24.38 37.74 -50.28
C SER A 280 24.47 37.20 -51.73
N ALA A 281 23.42 36.60 -52.24
CA ALA A 281 23.34 36.12 -53.64
C ALA A 281 23.20 37.30 -54.59
N SER A 282 22.42 38.32 -54.22
CA SER A 282 22.22 39.54 -55.04
C SER A 282 23.48 40.40 -55.21
N SER A 283 24.33 40.44 -54.18
CA SER A 283 25.60 41.22 -54.21
C SER A 283 26.69 40.58 -55.10
N LYS A 284 26.62 39.28 -55.38
CA LYS A 284 27.56 38.57 -56.26
C LYS A 284 27.27 38.79 -57.74
N VAL A 285 26.05 39.15 -58.10
CA VAL A 285 25.65 39.39 -59.53
C VAL A 285 26.09 40.79 -59.98
N SER A 286 26.28 41.75 -59.06
CA SER A 286 26.70 43.12 -59.41
C SER A 286 28.21 43.29 -59.73
N ASN A 287 29.06 42.33 -59.38
CA ASN A 287 30.53 42.43 -59.59
C ASN A 287 31.06 41.60 -60.77
N SER A 288 30.23 41.10 -61.65
CA SER A 288 30.67 40.35 -62.82
C SER A 288 30.49 41.11 -64.16
N ASN A 289 30.13 42.42 -64.12
CA ASN A 289 30.00 43.28 -65.29
C ASN A 289 30.83 44.62 -65.12
N SER A 290 32.10 44.45 -64.94
CA SER A 290 33.07 45.58 -65.16
C SER A 290 34.40 45.02 -65.65
#